data_75bbb7c8f27959ced42df5cb91017987
#
_entry.id   75bbb7c8f27959ced42df5cb91017987
#
_cell.length_a   1.000
_cell.length_b   1.000
_cell.length_c   1.000
_cell.angle_alpha   90.00
_cell.angle_beta   90.00
_cell.angle_gamma   90.00
#
_symmetry.space_group_name_H-M   'P 1'
#
loop_
_entity.id
_entity.type
_entity.pdbx_description
1 polymer ?
#
loop_
_entity_poly.entity_id
_entity_poly.type
_entity_poly.pdbx_seq_one_letter_code
_entity_poly.pdbx_strand_id
1 'polypeptide(L)'
;MNCIEKIKGLISNGEIKEASTNMLEDAINAVLGDPVSIGKIIIALAKSPFFVREQLFWAKMEAFLNGVYLSEDDCAKLRAKLTKDGEKEDNAFRLVESIDRAETQQKIRYLINATRCLLTDFIDRPTYFRICHAITHTLDEDLVFLGEHINE
;
A
#
# COMPACT_ATOMS: atom_id res chain seq x y z
N MET A 1 -17.10 3.84 9.93
CA MET A 1 -16.80 3.23 8.61
C MET A 1 -15.36 3.57 8.26
N ASN A 2 -14.51 2.57 8.12
CA ASN A 2 -13.11 2.80 7.74
C ASN A 2 -12.98 3.09 6.23
N CYS A 3 -11.78 3.50 5.80
CA CYS A 3 -11.51 3.85 4.40
C CYS A 3 -11.85 2.69 3.44
N ILE A 4 -11.52 1.48 3.82
CA ILE A 4 -11.75 0.27 3.02
C ILE A 4 -13.24 -0.06 2.89
N GLU A 5 -14.01 0.12 3.96
CA GLU A 5 -15.46 -0.09 3.90
C GLU A 5 -16.13 0.93 2.99
N LYS A 6 -15.66 2.18 3.00
CA LYS A 6 -16.12 3.21 2.04
C LYS A 6 -15.83 2.80 0.60
N ILE A 7 -14.61 2.30 0.33
CA ILE A 7 -14.20 1.82 -0.98
C ILE A 7 -15.09 0.64 -1.44
N LYS A 8 -15.27 -0.35 -0.58
CA LYS A 8 -16.15 -1.50 -0.87
C LYS A 8 -17.59 -1.06 -1.15
N GLY A 9 -18.08 -0.08 -0.39
CA GLY A 9 -19.40 0.50 -0.61
C GLY A 9 -19.57 1.15 -1.98
N LEU A 10 -18.59 1.95 -2.40
CA LEU A 10 -18.58 2.62 -3.70
C LEU A 10 -18.61 1.61 -4.86
N ILE A 11 -17.84 0.53 -4.75
CA ILE A 11 -17.79 -0.53 -5.75
C ILE A 11 -19.12 -1.25 -5.83
N SER A 12 -19.71 -1.63 -4.68
CA SER A 12 -20.98 -2.35 -4.61
C SER A 12 -22.14 -1.55 -5.16
N ASN A 13 -22.13 -0.24 -5.02
CA ASN A 13 -23.19 0.66 -5.46
C ASN A 13 -23.06 1.08 -6.92
N GLY A 14 -21.99 0.71 -7.61
CA GLY A 14 -21.74 1.08 -9.01
C GLY A 14 -21.58 2.59 -9.23
N GLU A 15 -21.18 3.33 -8.20
CA GLU A 15 -20.99 4.79 -8.27
C GLU A 15 -19.79 5.19 -9.13
N ILE A 16 -18.88 4.24 -9.37
CA ILE A 16 -17.67 4.45 -10.15
C ILE A 16 -17.87 3.90 -11.55
N LYS A 17 -18.06 4.79 -12.51
CA LYS A 17 -18.42 4.44 -13.89
C LYS A 17 -17.27 4.53 -14.88
N GLU A 18 -16.21 5.21 -14.55
CA GLU A 18 -15.07 5.42 -15.44
C GLU A 18 -13.84 4.68 -14.96
N ALA A 19 -13.28 3.86 -15.84
CA ALA A 19 -12.00 3.19 -15.59
C ALA A 19 -10.85 4.16 -15.83
N SER A 20 -9.89 4.22 -14.90
CA SER A 20 -8.64 4.93 -15.10
C SER A 20 -7.71 4.13 -16.01
N THR A 21 -6.99 4.83 -16.88
CA THR A 21 -5.93 4.25 -17.70
C THR A 21 -4.56 4.40 -17.06
N ASN A 22 -4.45 5.20 -15.99
CA ASN A 22 -3.19 5.44 -15.28
C ASN A 22 -3.16 4.68 -13.95
N MET A 23 -2.76 3.41 -14.03
CA MET A 23 -2.68 2.51 -12.88
C MET A 23 -1.75 3.03 -11.78
N LEU A 24 -0.64 3.68 -12.13
CA LEU A 24 0.30 4.21 -11.15
C LEU A 24 -0.31 5.38 -10.36
N GLU A 25 -0.95 6.30 -11.03
CA GLU A 25 -1.64 7.43 -10.39
C GLU A 25 -2.75 6.94 -9.46
N ASP A 26 -3.52 5.97 -9.93
CA ASP A 26 -4.58 5.36 -9.13
C ASP A 26 -4.01 4.65 -7.88
N ALA A 27 -2.87 3.96 -8.02
CA ALA A 27 -2.20 3.31 -6.91
C ALA A 27 -1.69 4.33 -5.88
N ILE A 28 -1.11 5.44 -6.32
CA ILE A 28 -0.67 6.54 -5.46
C ILE A 28 -1.85 7.11 -4.68
N ASN A 29 -2.95 7.38 -5.36
CA ASN A 29 -4.16 7.90 -4.73
C ASN A 29 -4.80 6.89 -3.77
N ALA A 30 -4.72 5.59 -4.08
CA ALA A 30 -5.18 4.54 -3.19
C ALA A 30 -4.40 4.52 -1.86
N VAL A 31 -3.07 4.64 -1.92
CA VAL A 31 -2.23 4.77 -0.73
C VAL A 31 -2.58 6.02 0.07
N LEU A 32 -2.93 7.10 -0.60
CA LEU A 32 -3.35 8.34 0.04
C LEU A 32 -4.79 8.29 0.58
N GLY A 33 -5.49 7.17 0.40
CA GLY A 33 -6.83 6.95 0.94
C GLY A 33 -7.94 7.63 0.16
N ASP A 34 -7.77 7.84 -1.15
CA ASP A 34 -8.83 8.34 -2.02
C ASP A 34 -9.76 7.21 -2.47
N PRO A 35 -11.01 7.14 -1.96
CA PRO A 35 -11.94 6.05 -2.28
C PRO A 35 -12.31 5.97 -3.77
N VAL A 36 -12.37 7.11 -4.45
CA VAL A 36 -12.74 7.17 -5.89
C VAL A 36 -11.67 6.51 -6.74
N SER A 37 -10.41 6.79 -6.47
CA SER A 37 -9.28 6.21 -7.21
C SER A 37 -9.22 4.69 -7.03
N ILE A 38 -9.44 4.19 -5.83
CA ILE A 38 -9.46 2.73 -5.58
C ILE A 38 -10.57 2.06 -6.37
N GLY A 39 -11.75 2.66 -6.42
CA GLY A 39 -12.85 2.13 -7.22
C GLY A 39 -12.55 2.12 -8.72
N LYS A 40 -11.94 3.17 -9.26
CA LYS A 40 -11.48 3.23 -10.66
C LYS A 40 -10.53 2.09 -10.99
N ILE A 41 -9.62 1.77 -10.10
CA ILE A 41 -8.68 0.66 -10.24
C ILE A 41 -9.40 -0.66 -10.43
N ILE A 42 -10.37 -0.97 -9.60
CA ILE A 42 -11.08 -2.25 -9.66
C ILE A 42 -11.86 -2.38 -10.98
N ILE A 43 -12.44 -1.28 -11.45
CA ILE A 43 -13.12 -1.26 -12.76
C ILE A 43 -12.09 -1.45 -13.89
N ALA A 44 -10.93 -0.79 -13.81
CA ALA A 44 -9.88 -0.95 -14.81
C ALA A 44 -9.35 -2.38 -14.88
N LEU A 45 -9.20 -3.05 -13.74
CA LEU A 45 -8.80 -4.46 -13.67
C LEU A 45 -9.73 -5.39 -14.42
N ALA A 46 -11.03 -5.15 -14.34
CA ALA A 46 -12.04 -5.97 -15.02
C ALA A 46 -12.00 -5.83 -16.56
N LYS A 47 -11.37 -4.79 -17.08
CA LYS A 47 -11.32 -4.46 -18.51
C LYS A 47 -9.93 -4.60 -19.13
N SER A 48 -8.88 -4.84 -18.32
CA SER A 48 -7.50 -4.87 -18.80
C SER A 48 -7.14 -6.18 -19.49
N PRO A 49 -6.46 -6.15 -20.66
CA PRO A 49 -5.92 -7.35 -21.30
C PRO A 49 -4.71 -7.93 -20.52
N PHE A 50 -4.09 -7.17 -19.62
CA PHE A 50 -2.97 -7.61 -18.78
C PHE A 50 -3.43 -8.04 -17.37
N PHE A 51 -4.59 -8.55 -17.31
CA PHE A 51 -5.39 -8.85 -16.13
C PHE A 51 -4.65 -9.60 -15.01
N VAL A 52 -3.85 -10.62 -15.33
CA VAL A 52 -3.22 -11.48 -14.28
C VAL A 52 -2.19 -10.71 -13.46
N ARG A 53 -1.31 -9.96 -14.10
CA ARG A 53 -0.28 -9.17 -13.40
C ARG A 53 -0.90 -8.07 -12.56
N GLU A 54 -1.87 -7.37 -13.11
CA GLU A 54 -2.58 -6.30 -12.41
C GLU A 54 -3.39 -6.84 -11.24
N GLN A 55 -4.04 -7.99 -11.40
CA GLN A 55 -4.74 -8.64 -10.28
C GLN A 55 -3.81 -8.98 -9.12
N LEU A 56 -2.62 -9.51 -9.41
CA LEU A 56 -1.63 -9.82 -8.37
C LEU A 56 -1.18 -8.55 -7.64
N PHE A 57 -0.92 -7.49 -8.37
CA PHE A 57 -0.57 -6.19 -7.79
C PHE A 57 -1.69 -5.67 -6.88
N TRP A 58 -2.93 -5.68 -7.34
CA TRP A 58 -4.05 -5.16 -6.56
C TRP A 58 -4.42 -6.05 -5.39
N ALA A 59 -4.20 -7.34 -5.47
CA ALA A 59 -4.32 -8.24 -4.32
C ALA A 59 -3.33 -7.85 -3.21
N LYS A 60 -2.09 -7.51 -3.57
CA LYS A 60 -1.09 -6.99 -2.63
C LYS A 60 -1.52 -5.64 -2.03
N MET A 61 -2.01 -4.72 -2.87
CA MET A 61 -2.52 -3.42 -2.42
C MET A 61 -3.68 -3.57 -1.45
N GLU A 62 -4.64 -4.43 -1.76
CA GLU A 62 -5.77 -4.71 -0.88
C GLU A 62 -5.30 -5.27 0.47
N ALA A 63 -4.42 -6.25 0.45
CA ALA A 63 -3.84 -6.84 1.67
C ALA A 63 -3.10 -5.78 2.49
N PHE A 64 -2.29 -4.94 1.85
CA PHE A 64 -1.57 -3.86 2.51
C PHE A 64 -2.52 -2.84 3.15
N LEU A 65 -3.47 -2.33 2.41
CA LEU A 65 -4.42 -1.32 2.90
C LEU A 65 -5.29 -1.88 4.04
N ASN A 66 -5.74 -3.13 3.94
CA ASN A 66 -6.49 -3.80 5.00
C ASN A 66 -5.66 -3.98 6.28
N GLY A 67 -4.37 -4.24 6.15
CA GLY A 67 -3.47 -4.41 7.29
C GLY A 67 -3.07 -3.09 7.95
N VAL A 68 -2.99 -2.00 7.18
CA VAL A 68 -2.56 -0.67 7.67
C VAL A 68 -3.74 0.14 8.19
N TYR A 69 -4.85 0.18 7.46
CA TYR A 69 -6.00 1.03 7.78
C TYR A 69 -6.98 0.28 8.69
N LEU A 70 -6.69 0.28 9.99
CA LEU A 70 -7.53 -0.37 11.00
C LEU A 70 -8.60 0.57 11.57
N SER A 71 -8.44 1.88 11.38
CA SER A 71 -9.39 2.91 11.81
C SER A 71 -9.52 4.01 10.74
N GLU A 72 -10.55 4.86 10.86
CA GLU A 72 -10.71 6.01 9.94
C GLU A 72 -9.55 6.98 9.98
N ASP A 73 -8.89 7.11 11.12
CA ASP A 73 -7.77 8.04 11.30
C ASP A 73 -6.49 7.55 10.63
N ASP A 74 -6.34 6.26 10.37
CA ASP A 74 -5.11 5.68 9.85
C ASP A 74 -4.77 6.19 8.44
N CYS A 75 -5.78 6.39 7.59
CA CYS A 75 -5.58 7.01 6.27
C CYS A 75 -5.01 8.43 6.39
N ALA A 76 -5.60 9.23 7.28
CA ALA A 76 -5.16 10.60 7.51
C ALA A 76 -3.76 10.65 8.13
N LYS A 77 -3.45 9.76 9.05
CA LYS A 77 -2.11 9.63 9.66
C LYS A 77 -1.06 9.27 8.62
N LEU A 78 -1.31 8.27 7.78
CA LEU A 78 -0.36 7.89 6.73
C LEU A 78 -0.13 9.04 5.75
N ARG A 79 -1.20 9.67 5.31
CA ARG A 79 -1.10 10.85 4.43
C ARG A 79 -0.24 11.94 5.05
N ALA A 80 -0.44 12.25 6.34
CA ALA A 80 0.35 13.23 7.05
C ALA A 80 1.82 12.83 7.17
N LYS A 81 2.10 11.55 7.45
CA LYS A 81 3.47 11.02 7.53
C LYS A 81 4.21 11.05 6.19
N LEU A 82 3.51 10.84 5.08
CA LEU A 82 4.08 10.91 3.74
C LEU A 82 4.26 12.34 3.24
N THR A 83 3.50 13.30 3.81
CA THR A 83 3.56 14.70 3.41
C THR A 83 4.72 15.40 4.12
N LYS A 84 5.65 15.94 3.34
CA LYS A 84 6.65 16.90 3.81
C LYS A 84 7.07 17.76 2.61
N ASP A 85 6.90 19.08 2.72
CA ASP A 85 7.44 20.05 1.77
C ASP A 85 7.16 19.72 0.28
N GLY A 86 5.97 19.20 -0.04
CA GLY A 86 5.57 18.87 -1.41
C GLY A 86 5.99 17.50 -1.92
N GLU A 87 6.62 16.68 -1.09
CA GLU A 87 7.10 15.34 -1.48
C GLU A 87 6.05 14.22 -1.30
N LYS A 88 4.79 14.56 -1.08
CA LYS A 88 3.72 13.58 -0.76
C LYS A 88 3.55 12.52 -1.86
N GLU A 89 3.46 12.96 -3.10
CA GLU A 89 3.31 12.07 -4.24
C GLU A 89 4.53 11.19 -4.44
N ASP A 90 5.74 11.75 -4.29
CA ASP A 90 6.99 10.99 -4.41
C ASP A 90 7.10 9.93 -3.32
N ASN A 91 6.73 10.25 -2.09
CA ASN A 91 6.71 9.29 -0.99
C ASN A 91 5.65 8.21 -1.17
N ALA A 92 4.46 8.56 -1.64
CA ALA A 92 3.42 7.60 -1.99
C ALA A 92 3.86 6.69 -3.15
N PHE A 93 4.52 7.23 -4.15
CA PHE A 93 5.13 6.45 -5.24
C PHE A 93 6.14 5.43 -4.72
N ARG A 94 7.05 5.85 -3.84
CA ARG A 94 8.05 4.95 -3.23
C ARG A 94 7.40 3.79 -2.47
N LEU A 95 6.32 4.07 -1.76
CA LEU A 95 5.55 3.03 -1.06
C LEU A 95 4.87 2.07 -2.04
N VAL A 96 4.21 2.59 -3.07
CA VAL A 96 3.57 1.77 -4.12
C VAL A 96 4.62 0.89 -4.81
N GLU A 97 5.79 1.44 -5.12
CA GLU A 97 6.89 0.67 -5.71
C GLU A 97 7.36 -0.46 -4.77
N SER A 98 7.44 -0.20 -3.47
CA SER A 98 7.77 -1.22 -2.48
C SER A 98 6.73 -2.33 -2.43
N ILE A 99 5.44 -2.00 -2.50
CA ILE A 99 4.35 -2.98 -2.54
C ILE A 99 4.44 -3.84 -3.82
N ASP A 100 4.69 -3.21 -4.97
CA ASP A 100 4.83 -3.93 -6.24
C ASP A 100 6.02 -4.90 -6.23
N ARG A 101 7.13 -4.49 -5.64
CA ARG A 101 8.35 -5.31 -5.52
C ARG A 101 8.26 -6.40 -4.46
N ALA A 102 7.33 -6.34 -3.54
CA ALA A 102 7.13 -7.38 -2.53
C ALA A 102 6.64 -8.67 -3.19
N GLU A 103 7.52 -9.64 -3.33
CA GLU A 103 7.26 -10.87 -4.08
C GLU A 103 6.36 -11.87 -3.35
N THR A 104 6.29 -11.76 -2.02
CA THR A 104 5.59 -12.74 -1.18
C THR A 104 4.61 -12.04 -0.22
N GLN A 105 3.63 -12.80 0.26
CA GLN A 105 2.71 -12.32 1.30
C GLN A 105 3.45 -11.99 2.60
N GLN A 106 4.54 -12.67 2.89
CA GLN A 106 5.36 -12.39 4.06
C GLN A 106 6.00 -11.00 3.97
N LYS A 107 6.52 -10.62 2.80
CA LYS A 107 7.05 -9.26 2.58
C LYS A 107 5.96 -8.20 2.71
N ILE A 108 4.75 -8.45 2.23
CA ILE A 108 3.62 -7.55 2.45
C ILE A 108 3.34 -7.38 3.94
N ARG A 109 3.37 -8.43 4.74
CA ARG A 109 3.21 -8.33 6.21
C ARG A 109 4.31 -7.49 6.85
N TYR A 110 5.55 -7.64 6.41
CA TYR A 110 6.66 -6.81 6.90
C TYR A 110 6.46 -5.33 6.56
N LEU A 111 5.99 -5.03 5.33
CA LEU A 111 5.65 -3.66 4.94
C LEU A 111 4.50 -3.09 5.77
N ILE A 112 3.47 -3.88 6.04
CA ILE A 112 2.37 -3.50 6.93
C ILE A 112 2.88 -3.15 8.32
N ASN A 113 3.71 -4.00 8.91
CA ASN A 113 4.27 -3.78 10.24
C ASN A 113 5.15 -2.53 10.28
N ALA A 114 6.01 -2.32 9.29
CA ALA A 114 6.83 -1.11 9.19
C ALA A 114 5.95 0.14 9.08
N THR A 115 4.88 0.08 8.29
CA THR A 115 3.95 1.21 8.13
C THR A 115 3.19 1.49 9.42
N ARG A 116 2.76 0.47 10.15
CA ARG A 116 2.16 0.63 11.48
C ARG A 116 3.13 1.30 12.47
N CYS A 117 4.41 0.93 12.44
CA CYS A 117 5.44 1.59 13.24
C CYS A 117 5.61 3.07 12.88
N LEU A 118 5.50 3.41 11.58
CA LEU A 118 5.51 4.81 11.14
C LEU A 118 4.29 5.58 11.67
N LEU A 119 3.10 4.98 11.61
CA LEU A 119 1.87 5.62 12.07
C LEU A 119 1.85 5.89 13.58
N THR A 120 2.56 5.06 14.36
CA THR A 120 2.66 5.20 15.83
C THR A 120 3.87 5.99 16.28
N ASP A 121 4.59 6.65 15.38
CA ASP A 121 5.82 7.41 15.66
C ASP A 121 6.96 6.56 16.26
N PHE A 122 6.91 5.25 16.12
CA PHE A 122 7.99 4.36 16.56
C PHE A 122 9.24 4.50 15.70
N ILE A 123 9.06 4.77 14.40
CA ILE A 123 10.12 5.10 13.44
C ILE A 123 9.77 6.37 12.69
N ASP A 124 10.78 7.08 12.22
CA ASP A 124 10.61 8.25 11.37
C ASP A 124 10.49 7.87 9.87
N ARG A 125 10.16 8.82 9.03
CA ARG A 125 9.99 8.57 7.60
C ARG A 125 11.27 8.11 6.89
N PRO A 126 12.45 8.70 7.10
CA PRO A 126 13.67 8.21 6.48
C PRO A 126 14.00 6.76 6.87
N THR A 127 13.85 6.40 8.13
CA THR A 127 14.02 5.04 8.63
C THR A 127 13.01 4.09 8.00
N TYR A 128 11.75 4.51 7.90
CA TYR A 128 10.68 3.75 7.26
C TYR A 128 11.04 3.36 5.82
N PHE A 129 11.46 4.31 4.99
CA PHE A 129 11.81 4.00 3.60
C PHE A 129 13.07 3.14 3.48
N ARG A 130 14.02 3.26 4.39
CA ARG A 130 15.17 2.34 4.45
C ARG A 130 14.74 0.91 4.78
N ILE A 131 13.80 0.75 5.70
CA ILE A 131 13.22 -0.56 6.05
C ILE A 131 12.46 -1.14 4.86
N CYS A 132 11.63 -0.37 4.19
CA CYS A 132 10.91 -0.80 2.98
C CYS A 132 11.88 -1.27 1.90
N HIS A 133 12.97 -0.53 1.68
CA HIS A 133 14.01 -0.92 0.74
C HIS A 133 14.67 -2.24 1.13
N ALA A 134 15.05 -2.39 2.39
CA ALA A 134 15.66 -3.62 2.89
C ALA A 134 14.73 -4.84 2.71
N ILE A 135 13.45 -4.70 3.07
CA ILE A 135 12.46 -5.77 2.92
C ILE A 135 12.35 -6.22 1.46
N THR A 136 12.26 -5.28 0.52
CA THR A 136 12.00 -5.60 -0.89
C THR A 136 13.24 -6.07 -1.66
N HIS A 137 14.44 -5.83 -1.13
CA HIS A 137 15.72 -6.21 -1.76
C HIS A 137 16.45 -7.37 -1.05
N THR A 138 15.86 -7.95 -0.01
CA THR A 138 16.44 -9.07 0.73
C THR A 138 15.65 -10.34 0.43
N LEU A 139 16.31 -11.47 0.35
CA LEU A 139 15.64 -12.77 0.18
C LEU A 139 14.76 -13.09 1.40
N ASP A 140 13.64 -13.76 1.19
CA ASP A 140 12.75 -14.15 2.28
C ASP A 140 13.46 -15.01 3.32
N GLU A 141 14.29 -15.94 2.88
CA GLU A 141 15.08 -16.82 3.74
C GLU A 141 16.02 -16.03 4.66
N ASP A 142 16.64 -14.98 4.12
CA ASP A 142 17.53 -14.11 4.88
C ASP A 142 16.76 -13.26 5.91
N LEU A 143 15.56 -12.83 5.58
CA LEU A 143 14.68 -12.12 6.52
C LEU A 143 14.22 -13.04 7.66
N VAL A 144 13.89 -14.28 7.37
CA VAL A 144 13.54 -15.29 8.37
C VAL A 144 14.74 -15.58 9.27
N PHE A 145 15.91 -15.81 8.67
CA PHE A 145 17.16 -16.05 9.41
C PHE A 145 17.46 -14.88 10.36
N LEU A 146 17.35 -13.64 9.88
CA LEU A 146 17.56 -12.46 10.70
C LEU A 146 16.59 -12.40 11.88
N GLY A 147 15.32 -12.70 11.64
CA GLY A 147 14.29 -12.71 12.69
C GLY A 147 14.57 -13.75 13.79
N GLU A 148 15.14 -14.88 13.41
CA GLU A 148 15.50 -15.94 14.36
C GLU A 148 16.78 -15.63 15.17
N HIS A 149 17.71 -14.86 14.62
CA HIS A 149 19.05 -14.63 15.19
C HIS A 149 19.30 -13.19 15.66
N ILE A 150 18.28 -12.33 15.66
CA ILE A 150 18.44 -10.90 15.99
C ILE A 150 18.89 -10.67 17.43
N ASN A 151 18.69 -11.65 18.31
CA ASN A 151 19.06 -11.54 19.72
C ASN A 151 20.35 -12.30 20.08
N GLU A 152 21.06 -12.82 19.11
CA GLU A 152 22.38 -13.44 19.29
C GLU A 152 23.48 -12.39 19.18
#